data_f78537a72822b9921b46297b4676aa6e
#
_entry.id   f78537a72822b9921b46297b4676aa6e
#
_cell.length_a   1.000
_cell.length_b   1.000
_cell.length_c   1.000
_cell.angle_alpha   90.00
_cell.angle_beta   90.00
_cell.angle_gamma   90.00
#
_symmetry.space_group_name_H-M   'P 1'
#
loop_
_entity.id
_entity.type
_entity.pdbx_description
1 polymer ?
#
loop_
_entity_poly.entity_id
_entity_poly.type
_entity_poly.pdbx_seq_one_letter_code
_entity_poly.pdbx_strand_id
1 'polypeptide(L)'
;MKRFGCKVLLLLGGMFVLGGTAQAQYLRSSYFMEGTSARLQLNPGLQPTRGYFNIPVIGSLNVSASSNVLGTSDIIDVLDSKNSLYSNDKLFDKLLQSDNRLNVNLNTDILSFGWYRGKGFWTFNVGLRTDIGASLAKDMFSMMRNMKGFSLEDMAGTTASYDLSNQSVNVKAYAEVGLGYSRRITEKLTVGARVKVLLGLARAEANINKFNVDLDLPNLNATGGEVSPSDWYGKGYSYTADANVLTTLKGGGMTFNEDGKINKFDMKLEDMGISGTGFGIDLGASYKIWDNLTVSASVLDLGFLNWKESETTVATATGNENVTIDENNYDRYIGGDFLSVERFDFKKGSTENVKNKTRLYSTVLIAGEYGLLNNKLSVGAMYTARFVEPKTLNELTFSATLRPANWLNAAISYSPILASGKSIGVAVKLGPLFVGTDYMFLGRNSKTVNGFVGISLPLGGKPSASSEN
;
A
#
# COMPACT_ATOMS: atom_id res chain seq x y z
N MET A 1 27.58 -13.90 -6.00
CA MET A 1 26.54 -14.63 -5.31
C MET A 1 26.28 -14.14 -3.88
N LYS A 2 27.25 -13.53 -3.16
CA LYS A 2 27.13 -13.04 -1.76
C LYS A 2 26.13 -11.88 -1.45
N ARG A 3 25.30 -11.47 -2.40
CA ARG A 3 24.42 -10.27 -2.22
C ARG A 3 22.92 -10.54 -2.33
N PHE A 4 22.49 -11.79 -2.45
CA PHE A 4 21.08 -12.07 -2.78
C PHE A 4 20.19 -12.35 -1.56
N GLY A 5 20.66 -13.09 -0.57
CA GLY A 5 19.90 -13.32 0.67
C GLY A 5 19.70 -12.04 1.47
N CYS A 6 20.72 -11.19 1.53
CA CYS A 6 20.64 -9.83 2.05
C CYS A 6 19.66 -8.96 1.23
N LYS A 7 19.51 -9.22 -0.09
CA LYS A 7 18.58 -8.45 -0.94
C LYS A 7 17.11 -8.81 -0.74
N VAL A 8 16.75 -10.00 -0.30
CA VAL A 8 15.34 -10.34 0.01
C VAL A 8 14.96 -9.81 1.39
N LEU A 9 15.81 -9.91 2.40
CA LEU A 9 15.60 -9.21 3.68
C LEU A 9 15.78 -7.69 3.53
N LEU A 10 16.73 -7.23 2.69
CA LEU A 10 16.86 -5.82 2.33
C LEU A 10 15.79 -5.37 1.33
N LEU A 11 15.19 -6.24 0.51
CA LEU A 11 13.97 -5.92 -0.24
C LEU A 11 12.77 -5.84 0.70
N LEU A 12 12.63 -6.72 1.67
CA LEU A 12 11.63 -6.60 2.72
C LEU A 12 11.93 -5.40 3.63
N GLY A 13 13.16 -5.21 4.06
CA GLY A 13 13.62 -4.06 4.84
C GLY A 13 13.84 -2.80 4.00
N GLY A 14 14.29 -2.90 2.75
CA GLY A 14 14.49 -1.79 1.83
C GLY A 14 13.20 -1.30 1.17
N MET A 15 12.16 -2.12 1.03
CA MET A 15 10.79 -1.66 0.81
C MET A 15 10.29 -0.85 2.00
N PHE A 16 10.78 -1.14 3.21
CA PHE A 16 10.51 -0.33 4.40
C PHE A 16 11.23 1.03 4.33
N VAL A 17 12.40 1.10 3.72
CA VAL A 17 13.22 2.32 3.60
C VAL A 17 12.85 3.17 2.38
N LEU A 18 12.40 2.54 1.28
CA LEU A 18 12.00 3.24 0.06
C LEU A 18 10.48 3.51 -0.01
N GLY A 19 9.69 2.82 0.81
CA GLY A 19 8.25 2.97 0.91
C GLY A 19 7.86 3.80 2.10
N GLY A 20 7.91 5.11 2.00
CA GLY A 20 7.17 5.99 2.93
C GLY A 20 5.67 5.75 2.78
N THR A 21 5.06 5.32 3.73
CA THR A 21 3.79 5.34 4.44
C THR A 21 2.56 5.92 3.76
N ALA A 22 1.40 5.21 3.65
CA ALA A 22 0.07 5.76 3.72
C ALA A 22 -1.09 4.84 3.51
N GLN A 23 -2.22 5.33 3.86
CA GLN A 23 -3.51 4.78 3.50
C GLN A 23 -4.47 5.88 3.09
N ALA A 24 -4.64 6.07 1.82
CA ALA A 24 -5.87 6.52 1.20
C ALA A 24 -5.75 6.24 -0.29
N GLN A 25 -6.52 5.31 -0.77
CA GLN A 25 -6.62 5.05 -2.20
C GLN A 25 -7.20 6.27 -2.92
N TYR A 26 -7.88 7.16 -2.19
CA TYR A 26 -8.58 8.31 -2.74
C TYR A 26 -8.42 9.54 -1.85
N LEU A 27 -8.31 10.68 -2.49
CA LEU A 27 -8.20 11.96 -1.83
C LEU A 27 -9.53 12.41 -1.25
N ARG A 28 -9.63 12.57 0.06
CA ARG A 28 -10.87 12.94 0.76
C ARG A 28 -11.25 14.38 0.56
N SER A 29 -10.28 15.28 0.64
CA SER A 29 -10.52 16.71 0.42
C SER A 29 -11.09 16.98 -0.97
N SER A 30 -10.79 16.16 -2.00
CA SER A 30 -11.35 16.30 -3.34
C SER A 30 -12.84 15.94 -3.42
N TYR A 31 -13.38 15.18 -2.47
CA TYR A 31 -14.80 14.81 -2.45
C TYR A 31 -15.71 16.03 -2.46
N PHE A 32 -15.34 17.05 -1.70
CA PHE A 32 -16.11 18.29 -1.56
C PHE A 32 -15.68 19.38 -2.57
N MET A 33 -14.69 19.10 -3.42
CA MET A 33 -14.22 20.05 -4.43
C MET A 33 -14.96 19.86 -5.76
N GLU A 34 -15.93 20.70 -6.03
CA GLU A 34 -16.63 20.70 -7.32
C GLU A 34 -15.70 21.00 -8.50
N GLY A 35 -16.00 20.39 -9.66
CA GLY A 35 -15.25 20.59 -10.88
C GLY A 35 -13.89 19.87 -10.92
N THR A 36 -13.64 18.90 -10.01
CA THR A 36 -12.53 17.96 -10.13
C THR A 36 -13.04 16.59 -10.59
N SER A 37 -12.30 15.92 -11.49
CA SER A 37 -12.59 14.55 -11.90
C SER A 37 -12.38 13.54 -10.77
N ALA A 38 -11.50 13.86 -9.82
CA ALA A 38 -11.16 13.00 -8.67
C ALA A 38 -12.38 12.67 -7.79
N ARG A 39 -13.35 13.57 -7.67
CA ARG A 39 -14.58 13.32 -6.90
C ARG A 39 -15.43 12.19 -7.48
N LEU A 40 -15.39 11.96 -8.82
CA LEU A 40 -16.11 10.88 -9.49
C LEU A 40 -15.52 9.50 -9.18
N GLN A 41 -14.22 9.44 -8.87
CA GLN A 41 -13.58 8.21 -8.45
C GLN A 41 -14.04 7.78 -7.05
N LEU A 42 -14.49 8.74 -6.23
CA LEU A 42 -15.04 8.50 -4.89
C LEU A 42 -16.54 8.23 -4.90
N ASN A 43 -17.27 8.78 -5.84
CA ASN A 43 -18.71 8.55 -5.98
C ASN A 43 -19.17 8.82 -7.42
N PRO A 44 -19.48 7.80 -8.21
CA PRO A 44 -19.96 7.99 -9.59
C PRO A 44 -21.31 8.70 -9.69
N GLY A 45 -22.06 8.85 -8.58
CA GLY A 45 -23.31 9.63 -8.52
C GLY A 45 -23.11 11.14 -8.39
N LEU A 46 -21.87 11.64 -8.29
CA LEU A 46 -21.57 13.07 -8.16
C LEU A 46 -21.24 13.68 -9.54
N GLN A 47 -22.26 13.99 -10.34
CA GLN A 47 -22.08 14.59 -11.65
C GLN A 47 -21.34 15.94 -11.56
N PRO A 48 -20.26 16.17 -12.36
CA PRO A 48 -19.59 17.46 -12.44
C PRO A 48 -20.46 18.47 -13.21
N THR A 49 -20.12 19.75 -13.13
CA THR A 49 -20.83 20.81 -13.90
C THR A 49 -20.43 20.85 -15.37
N ARG A 50 -19.31 20.25 -15.74
CA ARG A 50 -18.75 20.22 -17.11
C ARG A 50 -18.12 18.87 -17.39
N GLY A 51 -17.94 18.55 -18.67
CA GLY A 51 -17.06 17.50 -19.12
C GLY A 51 -15.60 17.82 -18.76
N TYR A 52 -14.75 16.83 -18.82
CA TYR A 52 -13.34 16.98 -18.51
C TYR A 52 -12.46 16.05 -19.36
N PHE A 53 -11.20 16.44 -19.48
CA PHE A 53 -10.12 15.62 -19.99
C PHE A 53 -8.91 15.78 -19.06
N ASN A 54 -8.45 14.69 -18.46
CA ASN A 54 -7.26 14.69 -17.63
C ASN A 54 -6.01 14.50 -18.49
N ILE A 55 -4.99 15.31 -18.26
CA ILE A 55 -3.71 15.14 -18.94
C ILE A 55 -3.13 13.77 -18.58
N PRO A 56 -2.67 12.97 -19.55
CA PRO A 56 -2.15 11.64 -19.30
C PRO A 56 -1.07 11.60 -18.22
N VAL A 57 -1.12 10.60 -17.36
CA VAL A 57 -0.22 10.31 -16.22
C VAL A 57 -0.33 11.31 -15.07
N ILE A 58 -0.31 12.61 -15.32
CA ILE A 58 -0.35 13.67 -14.30
C ILE A 58 -1.75 14.25 -14.07
N GLY A 59 -2.74 13.80 -14.81
CA GLY A 59 -4.13 14.26 -14.67
C GLY A 59 -4.82 13.81 -13.39
N SER A 60 -4.32 12.75 -12.75
CA SER A 60 -4.77 12.26 -11.45
C SER A 60 -3.71 11.33 -10.88
N LEU A 61 -2.69 11.88 -10.25
CA LEU A 61 -1.66 11.11 -9.54
C LEU A 61 -1.90 11.24 -8.04
N ASN A 62 -2.08 10.11 -7.40
CA ASN A 62 -2.21 10.00 -5.95
C ASN A 62 -1.17 9.00 -5.42
N VAL A 63 -0.35 9.48 -4.52
CA VAL A 63 0.61 8.65 -3.77
C VAL A 63 0.26 8.76 -2.31
N SER A 64 0.11 7.62 -1.72
CA SER A 64 -0.28 7.60 -0.33
C SER A 64 0.42 6.49 0.46
N ALA A 65 0.81 6.76 1.77
CA ALA A 65 1.59 5.86 2.60
C ALA A 65 1.22 5.92 4.12
N SER A 66 1.04 4.81 4.92
CA SER A 66 0.83 4.80 6.39
C SER A 66 1.57 3.71 7.13
N SER A 67 1.93 4.02 8.38
CA SER A 67 2.49 3.08 9.34
C SER A 67 1.82 3.27 10.71
N ASN A 68 1.77 2.22 11.51
CA ASN A 68 1.32 2.34 12.90
C ASN A 68 2.45 2.81 13.82
N VAL A 69 3.71 2.74 13.39
CA VAL A 69 4.91 3.01 14.20
C VAL A 69 5.69 4.21 13.68
N LEU A 70 6.08 4.19 12.39
CA LEU A 70 6.91 5.21 11.78
C LEU A 70 6.10 6.44 11.38
N GLY A 71 6.65 7.61 11.59
CA GLY A 71 6.12 8.86 11.07
C GLY A 71 7.00 9.45 9.98
N THR A 72 6.56 10.57 9.39
CA THR A 72 7.24 11.24 8.28
C THR A 72 8.65 11.67 8.61
N SER A 73 8.91 12.20 9.81
CA SER A 73 10.26 12.57 10.21
C SER A 73 11.18 11.36 10.31
N ASP A 74 10.66 10.23 10.82
CA ASP A 74 11.45 9.00 10.92
C ASP A 74 11.90 8.51 9.55
N ILE A 75 11.03 8.65 8.54
CA ILE A 75 11.32 8.25 7.16
C ILE A 75 12.28 9.21 6.49
N ILE A 76 12.07 10.51 6.67
CA ILE A 76 12.99 11.53 6.15
C ILE A 76 14.38 11.35 6.77
N ASP A 77 14.45 11.11 8.08
CA ASP A 77 15.70 10.86 8.79
C ASP A 77 16.44 9.62 8.24
N VAL A 78 15.70 8.58 7.84
CA VAL A 78 16.26 7.38 7.20
C VAL A 78 16.72 7.66 5.76
N LEU A 79 15.95 8.43 4.99
CA LEU A 79 16.27 8.75 3.59
C LEU A 79 17.38 9.78 3.44
N ASP A 80 17.43 10.76 4.34
CA ASP A 80 18.42 11.85 4.33
C ASP A 80 19.73 11.44 4.99
N SER A 81 19.74 10.33 5.71
CA SER A 81 20.85 10.00 6.55
C SER A 81 21.95 9.26 5.78
N LYS A 82 23.11 9.86 5.82
CA LYS A 82 24.38 9.14 5.88
C LYS A 82 24.42 8.18 7.08
N ASN A 83 23.40 8.13 7.91
CA ASN A 83 23.21 7.29 9.08
C ASN A 83 22.39 6.07 8.68
N SER A 84 22.97 4.90 8.77
CA SER A 84 22.24 3.65 8.55
C SER A 84 21.07 3.53 9.54
N LEU A 85 20.01 2.81 9.16
CA LEU A 85 18.90 2.44 10.05
C LEU A 85 19.42 1.93 11.40
N TYR A 86 20.52 1.19 11.38
CA TYR A 86 21.16 0.55 12.52
C TYR A 86 21.77 1.52 13.55
N SER A 87 22.10 2.75 13.17
CA SER A 87 22.69 3.76 14.04
C SER A 87 21.67 4.69 14.70
N ASN A 88 20.37 4.54 14.40
CA ASN A 88 19.31 5.39 14.93
C ASN A 88 18.53 4.70 16.07
N ASP A 89 19.05 4.78 17.30
CA ASP A 89 18.46 4.17 18.49
C ASP A 89 16.99 4.59 18.70
N LYS A 90 16.67 5.85 18.50
CA LYS A 90 15.28 6.36 18.66
C LYS A 90 14.29 5.70 17.69
N LEU A 91 14.74 5.40 16.48
CA LEU A 91 13.94 4.72 15.48
C LEU A 91 13.73 3.25 15.87
N PHE A 92 14.79 2.56 16.24
CA PHE A 92 14.70 1.19 16.73
C PHE A 92 13.79 1.07 17.96
N ASP A 93 13.90 1.97 18.92
CA ASP A 93 13.04 1.95 20.11
C ASP A 93 11.54 2.02 19.75
N LYS A 94 11.17 2.73 18.68
CA LYS A 94 9.79 2.72 18.18
C LYS A 94 9.42 1.39 17.52
N LEU A 95 10.30 0.84 16.68
CA LEU A 95 10.08 -0.41 15.96
C LEU A 95 9.96 -1.63 16.90
N LEU A 96 10.57 -1.55 18.10
CA LEU A 96 10.55 -2.59 19.11
C LEU A 96 9.28 -2.59 20.00
N GLN A 97 8.45 -1.55 19.94
CA GLN A 97 7.28 -1.42 20.83
C GLN A 97 6.11 -2.32 20.44
N SER A 98 5.93 -2.58 19.16
CA SER A 98 4.80 -3.37 18.63
C SER A 98 5.11 -3.89 17.25
N ASP A 99 4.29 -4.83 16.76
CA ASP A 99 4.35 -5.24 15.36
C ASP A 99 4.14 -4.05 14.42
N ASN A 100 4.94 -4.04 13.38
CA ASN A 100 5.05 -2.92 12.47
C ASN A 100 4.21 -3.17 11.21
N ARG A 101 3.24 -2.33 10.95
CA ARG A 101 2.39 -2.40 9.77
C ARG A 101 2.68 -1.24 8.83
N LEU A 102 2.78 -1.56 7.57
CA LEU A 102 3.01 -0.62 6.50
C LEU A 102 2.01 -0.87 5.38
N ASN A 103 1.49 0.20 4.79
CA ASN A 103 0.68 0.13 3.56
C ASN A 103 1.08 1.27 2.63
N VAL A 104 1.24 0.97 1.34
CA VAL A 104 1.56 1.94 0.29
C VAL A 104 0.60 1.76 -0.88
N ASN A 105 0.08 2.86 -1.40
CA ASN A 105 -0.72 2.85 -2.62
C ASN A 105 -0.19 3.91 -3.60
N LEU A 106 -0.13 3.52 -4.83
CA LEU A 106 0.12 4.41 -5.97
C LEU A 106 -1.01 4.26 -6.97
N ASN A 107 -1.73 5.34 -7.22
CA ASN A 107 -2.82 5.36 -8.17
C ASN A 107 -2.62 6.51 -9.16
N THR A 108 -2.68 6.22 -10.44
CA THR A 108 -2.65 7.24 -11.48
C THR A 108 -3.62 6.88 -12.60
N ASP A 109 -4.26 7.88 -13.19
CA ASP A 109 -4.99 7.71 -14.42
C ASP A 109 -4.09 8.07 -15.61
N ILE A 110 -3.79 7.06 -16.42
CA ILE A 110 -3.03 7.23 -17.66
C ILE A 110 -3.86 8.01 -18.68
N LEU A 111 -5.18 7.75 -18.71
CA LEU A 111 -6.15 8.43 -19.53
C LEU A 111 -7.47 8.52 -18.78
N SER A 112 -8.07 9.71 -18.71
CA SER A 112 -9.40 9.86 -18.10
C SER A 112 -10.12 11.05 -18.70
N PHE A 113 -11.37 10.85 -19.10
CA PHE A 113 -12.23 11.90 -19.60
C PHE A 113 -13.71 11.61 -19.31
N GLY A 114 -14.52 12.67 -19.36
CA GLY A 114 -15.95 12.56 -19.15
C GLY A 114 -16.74 13.61 -19.93
N TRP A 115 -17.94 13.23 -20.38
CA TRP A 115 -18.78 14.09 -21.20
C TRP A 115 -20.26 13.89 -20.90
N TYR A 116 -21.04 14.93 -21.17
CA TYR A 116 -22.49 14.88 -21.13
C TYR A 116 -23.09 14.37 -22.44
N ARG A 117 -24.14 13.54 -22.33
CA ARG A 117 -25.04 13.18 -23.42
C ARG A 117 -26.46 13.15 -22.88
N GLY A 118 -27.26 14.16 -23.22
CA GLY A 118 -28.57 14.37 -22.62
C GLY A 118 -28.46 14.55 -21.09
N LYS A 119 -29.35 13.91 -20.35
CA LYS A 119 -29.35 13.93 -18.87
C LYS A 119 -28.28 13.05 -18.22
N GLY A 120 -27.52 12.29 -19.02
CA GLY A 120 -26.49 11.37 -18.57
C GLY A 120 -25.11 11.96 -18.68
N PHE A 121 -24.24 11.54 -17.75
CA PHE A 121 -22.81 11.83 -17.76
C PHE A 121 -22.02 10.54 -17.89
N TRP A 122 -21.19 10.45 -18.90
CA TRP A 122 -20.32 9.32 -19.17
C TRP A 122 -18.90 9.62 -18.72
N THR A 123 -18.21 8.61 -18.23
CA THR A 123 -16.78 8.67 -17.88
C THR A 123 -16.05 7.47 -18.45
N PHE A 124 -14.82 7.70 -18.86
CA PHE A 124 -13.89 6.65 -19.27
C PHE A 124 -12.55 6.90 -18.59
N ASN A 125 -11.95 5.84 -18.06
CA ASN A 125 -10.61 5.92 -17.50
C ASN A 125 -9.78 4.66 -17.78
N VAL A 126 -8.50 4.86 -17.96
CA VAL A 126 -7.46 3.84 -17.92
C VAL A 126 -6.48 4.27 -16.84
N GLY A 127 -6.28 3.45 -15.85
CA GLY A 127 -5.42 3.77 -14.70
C GLY A 127 -4.55 2.61 -14.26
N LEU A 128 -3.49 2.94 -13.52
CA LEU A 128 -2.63 1.99 -12.80
C LEU A 128 -2.96 2.09 -11.32
N ARG A 129 -3.10 0.93 -10.70
CA ARG A 129 -3.39 0.77 -9.27
C ARG A 129 -2.34 -0.15 -8.67
N THR A 130 -1.76 0.26 -7.56
CA THR A 130 -0.79 -0.54 -6.81
C THR A 130 -1.12 -0.50 -5.33
N ASP A 131 -1.22 -1.67 -4.74
CA ASP A 131 -1.42 -1.85 -3.31
C ASP A 131 -0.23 -2.66 -2.74
N ILE A 132 0.42 -2.13 -1.72
CA ILE A 132 1.48 -2.79 -0.97
C ILE A 132 1.09 -2.76 0.51
N GLY A 133 1.05 -3.93 1.14
CA GLY A 133 0.82 -4.09 2.57
C GLY A 133 1.91 -4.93 3.20
N ALA A 134 2.41 -4.55 4.37
CA ALA A 134 3.33 -5.35 5.14
C ALA A 134 2.94 -5.34 6.63
N SER A 135 3.13 -6.49 7.28
CA SER A 135 3.05 -6.64 8.74
C SER A 135 4.29 -7.39 9.18
N LEU A 136 5.13 -6.76 10.00
CA LEU A 136 6.42 -7.28 10.42
C LEU A 136 6.47 -7.35 11.94
N ALA A 137 6.93 -8.48 12.48
CA ALA A 137 7.09 -8.68 13.90
C ALA A 137 8.14 -7.72 14.49
N LYS A 138 7.91 -7.23 15.70
CA LYS A 138 8.89 -6.40 16.43
C LYS A 138 10.23 -7.12 16.63
N ASP A 139 10.19 -8.44 16.84
CA ASP A 139 11.37 -9.24 17.10
C ASP A 139 12.30 -9.36 15.87
N MET A 140 11.78 -9.13 14.66
CA MET A 140 12.62 -8.97 13.47
C MET A 140 13.58 -7.78 13.64
N PHE A 141 13.08 -6.66 14.15
CA PHE A 141 13.90 -5.47 14.40
C PHE A 141 14.82 -5.67 15.61
N SER A 142 14.38 -6.40 16.65
CA SER A 142 15.25 -6.82 17.78
C SER A 142 16.43 -7.62 17.29
N MET A 143 16.17 -8.62 16.46
CA MET A 143 17.22 -9.45 15.86
C MET A 143 18.15 -8.59 14.99
N MET A 144 17.62 -7.75 14.10
CA MET A 144 18.39 -6.85 13.25
C MET A 144 19.30 -5.90 14.08
N ARG A 145 18.82 -5.39 15.21
CA ARG A 145 19.61 -4.52 16.09
C ARG A 145 20.79 -5.24 16.74
N ASN A 146 20.58 -6.49 17.12
CA ASN A 146 21.60 -7.31 17.79
C ASN A 146 22.63 -7.87 16.79
N MET A 147 22.31 -7.85 15.49
CA MET A 147 23.20 -8.29 14.42
C MET A 147 24.15 -7.17 14.04
N LYS A 148 25.45 -7.38 14.23
CA LYS A 148 26.48 -6.47 13.70
C LYS A 148 26.74 -6.72 12.21
N GLY A 149 26.37 -7.90 11.72
CA GLY A 149 26.45 -8.35 10.34
C GLY A 149 25.50 -9.52 10.08
N PHE A 150 25.74 -10.34 9.04
CA PHE A 150 24.84 -11.41 8.61
C PHE A 150 25.40 -12.82 8.85
N SER A 151 26.59 -12.93 9.40
CA SER A 151 27.18 -14.21 9.81
C SER A 151 26.86 -14.51 11.27
N LEU A 152 26.97 -15.78 11.68
CA LEU A 152 26.88 -16.15 13.10
C LEU A 152 27.99 -15.49 13.93
N GLU A 153 29.18 -15.33 13.35
CA GLU A 153 30.30 -14.66 13.97
C GLU A 153 29.98 -13.20 14.34
N ASP A 154 29.31 -12.48 13.41
CA ASP A 154 28.85 -11.10 13.65
C ASP A 154 27.82 -10.98 14.79
N MET A 155 27.18 -12.10 15.15
CA MET A 155 26.17 -12.18 16.22
C MET A 155 26.76 -12.70 17.53
N ALA A 156 28.05 -12.98 17.60
CA ALA A 156 28.70 -13.47 18.82
C ALA A 156 28.40 -12.54 20.01
N GLY A 157 28.21 -13.14 21.19
CA GLY A 157 27.75 -12.44 22.39
C GLY A 157 26.22 -12.42 22.56
N THR A 158 25.48 -13.01 21.62
CA THR A 158 24.01 -13.03 21.65
C THR A 158 23.52 -14.39 22.16
N THR A 159 22.74 -14.37 23.24
CA THR A 159 21.87 -15.49 23.66
C THR A 159 20.47 -14.92 23.68
N ALA A 160 19.65 -15.29 22.70
CA ALA A 160 18.33 -14.69 22.55
C ALA A 160 17.40 -15.62 21.77
N SER A 161 16.10 -15.47 22.06
CA SER A 161 15.01 -16.09 21.32
C SER A 161 14.22 -15.02 20.62
N TYR A 162 13.93 -15.22 19.33
CA TYR A 162 13.17 -14.28 18.50
C TYR A 162 11.95 -14.98 17.92
N ASP A 163 10.77 -14.39 18.13
CA ASP A 163 9.54 -14.81 17.48
C ASP A 163 9.27 -13.92 16.25
N LEU A 164 9.58 -14.45 15.10
CA LEU A 164 9.37 -13.80 13.79
C LEU A 164 8.11 -14.31 13.10
N SER A 165 7.17 -14.92 13.84
CA SER A 165 5.93 -15.47 13.31
C SER A 165 4.93 -14.37 12.92
N ASN A 166 3.89 -14.75 12.19
CA ASN A 166 2.76 -13.88 11.82
C ASN A 166 3.16 -12.64 11.02
N GLN A 167 4.20 -12.74 10.21
CA GLN A 167 4.59 -11.67 9.30
C GLN A 167 3.97 -11.89 7.93
N SER A 168 3.64 -10.79 7.25
CA SER A 168 3.12 -10.85 5.88
C SER A 168 3.56 -9.66 5.05
N VAL A 169 3.77 -9.90 3.76
CA VAL A 169 3.94 -8.87 2.74
C VAL A 169 3.02 -9.20 1.58
N ASN A 170 2.23 -8.23 1.15
CA ASN A 170 1.30 -8.35 0.04
C ASN A 170 1.53 -7.22 -0.95
N VAL A 171 1.75 -7.55 -2.21
CA VAL A 171 1.89 -6.59 -3.30
C VAL A 171 0.91 -6.97 -4.40
N LYS A 172 0.13 -5.99 -4.87
CA LYS A 172 -0.76 -6.14 -6.02
C LYS A 172 -0.62 -4.93 -6.92
N ALA A 173 -0.39 -5.16 -8.21
CA ALA A 173 -0.38 -4.14 -9.23
C ALA A 173 -1.29 -4.56 -10.39
N TYR A 174 -2.17 -3.67 -10.83
CA TYR A 174 -3.09 -3.93 -11.93
C TYR A 174 -3.43 -2.65 -12.68
N ALA A 175 -3.70 -2.79 -13.97
CA ALA A 175 -4.32 -1.75 -14.76
C ALA A 175 -5.84 -1.89 -14.68
N GLU A 176 -6.53 -0.75 -14.70
CA GLU A 176 -7.98 -0.62 -14.67
C GLU A 176 -8.45 0.09 -15.92
N VAL A 177 -9.42 -0.49 -16.62
CA VAL A 177 -10.17 0.17 -17.70
C VAL A 177 -11.60 0.32 -17.22
N GLY A 178 -12.02 1.54 -16.96
CA GLY A 178 -13.31 1.86 -16.36
C GLY A 178 -14.24 2.62 -17.32
N LEU A 179 -15.50 2.22 -17.38
CA LEU A 179 -16.57 2.95 -18.05
C LEU A 179 -17.67 3.25 -17.05
N GLY A 180 -17.92 4.54 -16.82
CA GLY A 180 -18.92 5.00 -15.87
C GLY A 180 -20.09 5.71 -16.57
N TYR A 181 -21.24 5.60 -15.94
CA TYR A 181 -22.43 6.33 -16.32
C TYR A 181 -23.18 6.81 -15.10
N SER A 182 -23.58 8.07 -15.11
CA SER A 182 -24.45 8.62 -14.06
C SER A 182 -25.61 9.40 -14.69
N ARG A 183 -26.75 9.37 -14.01
CA ARG A 183 -27.96 10.02 -14.48
C ARG A 183 -28.72 10.64 -13.33
N ARG A 184 -29.27 11.83 -13.57
CA ARG A 184 -30.28 12.43 -12.71
C ARG A 184 -31.60 11.73 -12.96
N ILE A 185 -32.10 10.99 -11.97
CA ILE A 185 -33.35 10.22 -12.02
C ILE A 185 -34.54 11.13 -11.70
N THR A 186 -34.36 11.98 -10.67
CA THR A 186 -35.31 13.04 -10.31
C THR A 186 -34.57 14.36 -10.17
N GLU A 187 -35.25 15.47 -9.92
CA GLU A 187 -34.58 16.74 -9.63
C GLU A 187 -33.64 16.68 -8.43
N LYS A 188 -33.92 15.78 -7.49
CA LYS A 188 -33.17 15.60 -6.26
C LYS A 188 -32.19 14.43 -6.27
N LEU A 189 -32.49 13.36 -7.02
CA LEU A 189 -31.71 12.11 -6.99
C LEU A 189 -30.87 11.94 -8.25
N THR A 190 -29.58 11.78 -8.06
CA THR A 190 -28.63 11.33 -9.08
C THR A 190 -28.03 10.00 -8.67
N VAL A 191 -27.99 9.05 -9.59
CA VAL A 191 -27.35 7.75 -9.38
C VAL A 191 -26.26 7.54 -10.43
N GLY A 192 -25.26 6.75 -10.10
CA GLY A 192 -24.17 6.42 -11.01
C GLY A 192 -23.58 5.05 -10.73
N ALA A 193 -23.05 4.46 -11.78
CA ALA A 193 -22.29 3.22 -11.68
C ALA A 193 -21.06 3.31 -12.60
N ARG A 194 -20.00 2.58 -12.25
CA ARG A 194 -18.82 2.41 -13.07
C ARG A 194 -18.46 0.93 -13.10
N VAL A 195 -18.36 0.36 -14.29
CA VAL A 195 -17.85 -1.00 -14.50
C VAL A 195 -16.38 -0.93 -14.85
N LYS A 196 -15.60 -1.91 -14.39
CA LYS A 196 -14.14 -1.94 -14.51
C LYS A 196 -13.71 -3.30 -15.03
N VAL A 197 -12.89 -3.29 -16.06
CA VAL A 197 -12.08 -4.46 -16.44
C VAL A 197 -10.71 -4.27 -15.82
N LEU A 198 -10.23 -5.30 -15.16
CA LEU A 198 -8.97 -5.29 -14.44
C LEU A 198 -7.97 -6.21 -15.14
N LEU A 199 -6.78 -5.72 -15.35
CA LEU A 199 -5.67 -6.42 -15.96
C LEU A 199 -4.56 -6.54 -14.91
N GLY A 200 -4.47 -7.70 -14.25
CA GLY A 200 -3.44 -7.98 -13.25
C GLY A 200 -2.05 -7.98 -13.87
N LEU A 201 -1.15 -7.18 -13.34
CA LEU A 201 0.22 -7.06 -13.82
C LEU A 201 1.17 -7.88 -12.96
N ALA A 202 1.12 -7.68 -11.64
CA ALA A 202 1.99 -8.35 -10.69
C ALA A 202 1.28 -8.62 -9.37
N ARG A 203 1.57 -9.77 -8.77
CA ARG A 203 1.20 -10.15 -7.41
C ARG A 203 2.40 -10.76 -6.73
N ALA A 204 2.67 -10.37 -5.48
CA ALA A 204 3.61 -11.05 -4.61
C ALA A 204 3.00 -11.14 -3.21
N GLU A 205 3.07 -12.31 -2.61
CA GLU A 205 2.60 -12.56 -1.25
C GLU A 205 3.68 -13.37 -0.53
N ALA A 206 4.10 -12.89 0.63
CA ALA A 206 4.96 -13.64 1.54
C ALA A 206 4.25 -13.73 2.88
N ASN A 207 4.08 -14.93 3.40
CA ASN A 207 3.48 -15.17 4.69
C ASN A 207 4.42 -16.04 5.51
N ILE A 208 4.78 -15.57 6.69
CA ILE A 208 5.57 -16.28 7.67
C ILE A 208 4.61 -16.63 8.81
N ASN A 209 4.04 -17.85 8.75
CA ASN A 209 3.06 -18.31 9.74
C ASN A 209 3.76 -18.60 11.07
N LYS A 210 4.92 -19.23 11.02
CA LYS A 210 5.75 -19.53 12.15
C LYS A 210 7.23 -19.38 11.78
N PHE A 211 7.96 -18.63 12.56
CA PHE A 211 9.41 -18.56 12.45
C PHE A 211 10.01 -18.14 13.79
N ASN A 212 10.53 -19.13 14.51
CA ASN A 212 11.20 -18.93 15.79
C ASN A 212 12.69 -19.22 15.60
N VAL A 213 13.53 -18.37 16.14
CA VAL A 213 15.00 -18.53 16.13
C VAL A 213 15.51 -18.43 17.55
N ASP A 214 16.18 -19.46 18.00
CA ASP A 214 16.87 -19.50 19.28
C ASP A 214 18.38 -19.52 19.03
N LEU A 215 19.09 -18.58 19.64
CA LEU A 215 20.52 -18.40 19.51
C LEU A 215 21.18 -18.64 20.88
N ASP A 216 22.15 -19.55 20.93
CA ASP A 216 23.09 -19.71 22.06
C ASP A 216 24.50 -19.57 21.50
N LEU A 217 25.06 -18.37 21.56
CA LEU A 217 26.32 -18.03 20.95
C LEU A 217 27.37 -17.67 22.02
N PRO A 218 28.70 -17.73 21.71
CA PRO A 218 29.76 -17.38 22.63
C PRO A 218 29.57 -16.02 23.29
N ASN A 219 29.86 -15.90 24.57
CA ASN A 219 29.74 -14.65 25.31
C ASN A 219 31.04 -13.86 25.19
N LEU A 220 31.01 -12.74 24.43
CA LEU A 220 32.17 -11.86 24.23
C LEU A 220 32.75 -11.28 25.51
N ASN A 221 31.92 -11.03 26.55
CA ASN A 221 32.41 -10.53 27.82
C ASN A 221 33.22 -11.59 28.60
N ALA A 222 32.88 -12.85 28.41
CA ALA A 222 33.62 -13.96 29.05
C ALA A 222 34.94 -14.26 28.32
N THR A 223 35.04 -13.94 27.02
CA THR A 223 36.22 -14.20 26.18
C THR A 223 37.17 -12.98 26.05
N GLY A 224 36.88 -11.87 26.73
CA GLY A 224 37.70 -10.66 26.63
C GLY A 224 37.53 -9.89 25.32
N GLY A 225 36.51 -10.18 24.53
CA GLY A 225 36.18 -9.52 23.25
C GLY A 225 36.69 -10.22 22.02
N GLU A 226 37.53 -11.25 22.15
CA GLU A 226 37.96 -12.13 21.06
C GLU A 226 37.33 -13.51 21.23
N VAL A 227 36.90 -14.13 20.12
CA VAL A 227 36.26 -15.46 20.14
C VAL A 227 37.13 -16.41 19.35
N SER A 228 37.60 -17.45 20.01
CA SER A 228 38.34 -18.55 19.41
C SER A 228 37.39 -19.64 18.86
N PRO A 229 37.82 -20.49 17.94
CA PRO A 229 36.97 -21.62 17.47
C PRO A 229 36.42 -22.49 18.61
N SER A 230 37.20 -22.72 19.65
CA SER A 230 36.78 -23.55 20.80
C SER A 230 35.66 -22.93 21.62
N ASP A 231 35.49 -21.60 21.60
CA ASP A 231 34.40 -20.93 22.32
C ASP A 231 33.01 -21.19 21.67
N TRP A 232 33.02 -21.62 20.41
CA TRP A 232 31.82 -22.01 19.67
C TRP A 232 31.39 -23.45 19.95
N TYR A 233 32.27 -24.31 20.45
CA TYR A 233 31.93 -25.72 20.65
C TYR A 233 30.86 -25.87 21.75
N GLY A 234 29.79 -26.60 21.39
CA GLY A 234 28.60 -26.75 22.24
C GLY A 234 27.61 -25.57 22.14
N LYS A 235 27.95 -24.52 21.39
CA LYS A 235 27.07 -23.40 21.05
C LYS A 235 26.39 -23.64 19.73
N GLY A 236 25.39 -22.80 19.40
CA GLY A 236 24.73 -22.92 18.11
C GLY A 236 23.39 -22.20 18.02
N TYR A 237 22.52 -22.72 17.20
CA TYR A 237 21.20 -22.15 17.00
C TYR A 237 20.17 -23.24 16.69
N SER A 238 18.90 -22.89 16.95
CA SER A 238 17.80 -23.66 16.40
C SER A 238 16.80 -22.72 15.72
N TYR A 239 16.13 -23.20 14.69
CA TYR A 239 14.97 -22.52 14.13
C TYR A 239 13.85 -23.49 13.79
N THR A 240 12.62 -22.96 13.84
CA THR A 240 11.43 -23.61 13.29
C THR A 240 10.81 -22.65 12.29
N ALA A 241 10.57 -23.12 11.06
CA ALA A 241 10.01 -22.31 9.99
C ALA A 241 8.75 -22.94 9.39
N ASP A 242 7.73 -22.10 9.16
CA ASP A 242 6.57 -22.36 8.30
C ASP A 242 6.29 -21.06 7.57
N ALA A 243 6.75 -20.98 6.33
CA ALA A 243 6.62 -19.80 5.52
C ALA A 243 6.29 -20.15 4.07
N ASN A 244 5.56 -19.29 3.40
CA ASN A 244 5.30 -19.39 1.99
C ASN A 244 5.50 -18.05 1.28
N VAL A 245 6.01 -18.13 0.07
CA VAL A 245 6.16 -16.99 -0.84
C VAL A 245 5.52 -17.36 -2.17
N LEU A 246 4.69 -16.47 -2.66
CA LEU A 246 3.99 -16.60 -3.92
C LEU A 246 4.28 -15.36 -4.77
N THR A 247 4.57 -15.58 -6.04
CA THR A 247 4.61 -14.52 -7.04
C THR A 247 3.81 -14.90 -8.26
N THR A 248 3.08 -13.95 -8.83
CA THR A 248 2.41 -14.09 -10.11
C THR A 248 2.83 -12.92 -10.98
N LEU A 249 3.70 -13.19 -11.95
CA LEU A 249 4.31 -12.17 -12.79
C LEU A 249 4.69 -12.76 -14.14
N LYS A 250 4.06 -12.31 -15.21
CA LYS A 250 4.48 -12.65 -16.57
C LYS A 250 5.81 -11.97 -16.87
N GLY A 251 6.76 -12.74 -17.40
CA GLY A 251 8.11 -12.27 -17.65
C GLY A 251 9.01 -12.20 -16.42
N GLY A 252 8.62 -12.87 -15.32
CA GLY A 252 9.42 -12.88 -14.10
C GLY A 252 8.93 -13.87 -13.05
N GLY A 253 9.53 -13.80 -11.87
CA GLY A 253 9.18 -14.61 -10.71
C GLY A 253 10.39 -15.26 -10.04
N MET A 254 10.13 -16.18 -9.13
CA MET A 254 11.16 -16.96 -8.46
C MET A 254 11.69 -18.04 -9.39
N THR A 255 13.01 -18.16 -9.49
CA THR A 255 13.67 -19.27 -10.19
C THR A 255 14.27 -20.23 -9.18
N PHE A 256 14.35 -21.50 -9.56
CA PHE A 256 14.80 -22.57 -8.68
C PHE A 256 16.00 -23.28 -9.31
N ASN A 257 16.92 -23.78 -8.49
CA ASN A 257 18.04 -24.62 -8.89
C ASN A 257 17.59 -26.07 -9.11
N GLU A 258 18.52 -26.95 -9.43
CA GLU A 258 18.24 -28.39 -9.68
C GLU A 258 17.68 -29.10 -8.45
N ASP A 259 18.04 -28.67 -7.24
CA ASP A 259 17.52 -29.18 -5.97
C ASP A 259 16.12 -28.62 -5.61
N GLY A 260 15.55 -27.80 -6.47
CA GLY A 260 14.27 -27.14 -6.25
C GLY A 260 14.32 -25.97 -5.26
N LYS A 261 15.50 -25.53 -4.83
CA LYS A 261 15.65 -24.37 -3.92
C LYS A 261 15.65 -23.07 -4.69
N ILE A 262 15.15 -21.98 -4.06
CA ILE A 262 15.17 -20.65 -4.69
C ILE A 262 16.60 -20.27 -5.03
N ASN A 263 16.83 -19.94 -6.29
CA ASN A 263 18.10 -19.45 -6.78
C ASN A 263 18.14 -17.92 -6.87
N LYS A 264 17.13 -17.32 -7.51
CA LYS A 264 16.99 -15.87 -7.65
C LYS A 264 15.54 -15.47 -7.94
N PHE A 265 15.27 -14.19 -7.76
CA PHE A 265 14.09 -13.53 -8.34
C PHE A 265 14.53 -12.86 -9.65
N ASP A 266 13.90 -13.19 -10.75
CA ASP A 266 14.17 -12.62 -12.06
C ASP A 266 12.98 -11.75 -12.50
N MET A 267 13.24 -10.64 -13.15
CA MET A 267 12.21 -9.78 -13.72
C MET A 267 12.76 -9.08 -14.95
N LYS A 268 12.16 -9.37 -16.08
CA LYS A 268 12.48 -8.74 -17.35
C LYS A 268 11.35 -7.80 -17.73
N LEU A 269 11.62 -6.51 -17.69
CA LEU A 269 10.63 -5.48 -17.97
C LEU A 269 10.04 -5.57 -19.38
N GLU A 270 10.85 -6.03 -20.35
CA GLU A 270 10.46 -6.24 -21.75
C GLU A 270 9.45 -7.38 -21.95
N ASP A 271 9.47 -8.38 -21.06
CA ASP A 271 8.57 -9.55 -21.10
C ASP A 271 7.32 -9.35 -20.21
N MET A 272 7.22 -8.23 -19.49
CA MET A 272 6.09 -7.98 -18.61
C MET A 272 4.78 -7.91 -19.38
N GLY A 273 3.73 -8.53 -18.81
CA GLY A 273 2.43 -8.59 -19.43
C GLY A 273 1.30 -8.85 -18.45
N ILE A 274 0.15 -9.26 -18.98
CA ILE A 274 -1.04 -9.52 -18.19
C ILE A 274 -0.91 -10.89 -17.51
N SER A 275 -0.76 -10.84 -16.19
CA SER A 275 -0.65 -11.98 -15.28
C SER A 275 -2.00 -12.42 -14.67
N GLY A 276 -3.05 -11.66 -14.91
CA GLY A 276 -4.39 -11.96 -14.41
C GLY A 276 -5.43 -11.05 -15.04
N THR A 277 -6.71 -11.41 -14.89
CA THR A 277 -7.84 -10.60 -15.35
C THR A 277 -8.92 -10.56 -14.28
N GLY A 278 -9.72 -9.51 -14.28
CA GLY A 278 -10.75 -9.36 -13.29
C GLY A 278 -11.82 -8.36 -13.68
N PHE A 279 -12.74 -8.18 -12.76
CA PHE A 279 -13.87 -7.29 -12.93
C PHE A 279 -14.16 -6.56 -11.62
N GLY A 280 -14.59 -5.32 -11.73
CA GLY A 280 -15.03 -4.51 -10.61
C GLY A 280 -16.21 -3.63 -10.96
N ILE A 281 -16.94 -3.20 -9.93
CA ILE A 281 -18.04 -2.26 -10.05
C ILE A 281 -17.97 -1.24 -8.91
N ASP A 282 -18.24 0.02 -9.26
CA ASP A 282 -18.52 1.08 -8.31
C ASP A 282 -19.96 1.53 -8.47
N LEU A 283 -20.62 1.79 -7.36
CA LEU A 283 -21.97 2.31 -7.30
C LEU A 283 -21.98 3.59 -6.47
N GLY A 284 -22.82 4.54 -6.87
CA GLY A 284 -22.94 5.78 -6.12
C GLY A 284 -24.26 6.49 -6.33
N ALA A 285 -24.64 7.25 -5.33
CA ALA A 285 -25.84 8.08 -5.36
C ALA A 285 -25.60 9.40 -4.63
N SER A 286 -26.31 10.43 -5.04
CA SER A 286 -26.42 11.69 -4.35
C SER A 286 -27.86 12.16 -4.33
N TYR A 287 -28.31 12.68 -3.18
CA TYR A 287 -29.67 13.15 -2.96
C TYR A 287 -29.66 14.54 -2.34
N LYS A 288 -30.32 15.49 -3.01
CA LYS A 288 -30.55 16.84 -2.51
C LYS A 288 -31.74 16.84 -1.55
N ILE A 289 -31.48 16.93 -0.26
CA ILE A 289 -32.52 17.07 0.76
C ILE A 289 -33.15 18.47 0.61
N TRP A 290 -32.29 19.49 0.60
CA TRP A 290 -32.63 20.90 0.34
C TRP A 290 -31.72 21.44 -0.78
N ASP A 291 -31.98 22.63 -1.27
CA ASP A 291 -31.15 23.22 -2.32
C ASP A 291 -29.68 23.39 -1.93
N ASN A 292 -29.43 23.50 -0.61
CA ASN A 292 -28.11 23.66 -0.04
C ASN A 292 -27.63 22.47 0.82
N LEU A 293 -28.41 21.39 0.95
CA LEU A 293 -28.02 20.17 1.65
C LEU A 293 -28.08 18.95 0.72
N THR A 294 -26.93 18.37 0.48
CA THR A 294 -26.78 17.13 -0.30
C THR A 294 -26.21 16.03 0.57
N VAL A 295 -26.84 14.88 0.57
CA VAL A 295 -26.29 13.63 1.12
C VAL A 295 -25.91 12.68 -0.02
N SER A 296 -24.92 11.84 0.21
CA SER A 296 -24.44 10.94 -0.82
C SER A 296 -23.81 9.69 -0.22
N ALA A 297 -23.87 8.61 -0.96
CA ALA A 297 -23.25 7.35 -0.58
C ALA A 297 -22.65 6.66 -1.81
N SER A 298 -21.61 5.89 -1.59
CA SER A 298 -21.02 5.05 -2.62
C SER A 298 -20.44 3.77 -2.05
N VAL A 299 -20.36 2.75 -2.91
CA VAL A 299 -19.63 1.52 -2.69
C VAL A 299 -18.69 1.36 -3.86
N LEU A 300 -17.40 1.26 -3.59
CA LEU A 300 -16.33 1.24 -4.58
C LEU A 300 -15.60 -0.09 -4.55
N ASP A 301 -15.02 -0.47 -5.67
CA ASP A 301 -14.13 -1.62 -5.80
C ASP A 301 -14.79 -2.95 -5.38
N LEU A 302 -16.08 -3.12 -5.66
CA LEU A 302 -16.73 -4.43 -5.55
C LEU A 302 -16.26 -5.32 -6.69
N GLY A 303 -15.27 -6.16 -6.45
CA GLY A 303 -14.71 -6.95 -7.52
C GLY A 303 -13.61 -7.92 -7.11
N PHE A 304 -12.98 -8.50 -8.11
CA PHE A 304 -11.92 -9.48 -7.93
C PHE A 304 -10.95 -9.46 -9.12
N LEU A 305 -9.75 -9.99 -8.87
CA LEU A 305 -8.75 -10.39 -9.85
C LEU A 305 -8.58 -11.89 -9.81
N ASN A 306 -8.57 -12.53 -10.97
CA ASN A 306 -8.23 -13.92 -11.15
C ASN A 306 -6.85 -14.02 -11.81
N TRP A 307 -5.88 -14.50 -11.07
CA TRP A 307 -4.48 -14.60 -11.47
C TRP A 307 -4.23 -15.88 -12.26
N LYS A 308 -3.33 -15.82 -13.23
CA LYS A 308 -2.98 -16.98 -14.05
C LYS A 308 -2.06 -17.91 -13.27
N GLU A 309 -2.44 -19.16 -13.17
CA GLU A 309 -1.63 -20.20 -12.53
C GLU A 309 -0.30 -20.41 -13.29
N SER A 310 -0.33 -20.37 -14.63
CA SER A 310 0.86 -20.49 -15.47
C SER A 310 1.95 -19.43 -15.21
N GLU A 311 1.56 -18.29 -14.65
CA GLU A 311 2.47 -17.18 -14.32
C GLU A 311 2.77 -17.14 -12.81
N THR A 312 2.31 -18.17 -12.06
CA THR A 312 2.43 -18.22 -10.60
C THR A 312 3.55 -19.15 -10.20
N THR A 313 4.42 -18.68 -9.33
CA THR A 313 5.46 -19.49 -8.69
C THR A 313 5.27 -19.45 -7.17
N VAL A 314 5.48 -20.59 -6.53
CA VAL A 314 5.37 -20.75 -5.08
C VAL A 314 6.65 -21.31 -4.53
N ALA A 315 7.07 -20.79 -3.39
CA ALA A 315 8.13 -21.39 -2.59
C ALA A 315 7.65 -21.54 -1.14
N THR A 316 8.00 -22.64 -0.52
CA THR A 316 7.67 -22.96 0.85
C THR A 316 8.91 -23.31 1.63
N ALA A 317 9.00 -22.84 2.87
CA ALA A 317 9.98 -23.27 3.84
C ALA A 317 9.23 -23.87 5.02
N THR A 318 9.36 -25.17 5.20
CA THR A 318 8.77 -25.90 6.34
C THR A 318 9.84 -26.78 6.94
N GLY A 319 10.08 -26.63 8.22
CA GLY A 319 11.07 -27.47 8.91
C GLY A 319 11.58 -26.90 10.21
N ASN A 320 12.47 -27.64 10.79
CA ASN A 320 13.25 -27.24 11.95
C ASN A 320 14.69 -27.66 11.74
N GLU A 321 15.59 -26.85 12.24
CA GLU A 321 17.00 -27.19 12.31
C GLU A 321 17.48 -26.91 13.74
N ASN A 322 18.33 -27.78 14.25
CA ASN A 322 19.04 -27.57 15.51
C ASN A 322 20.51 -27.87 15.22
N VAL A 323 21.34 -26.84 15.33
CA VAL A 323 22.77 -26.91 15.06
C VAL A 323 23.53 -26.71 16.34
N THR A 324 24.36 -27.70 16.70
CA THR A 324 25.40 -27.55 17.70
C THR A 324 26.74 -27.53 17.00
N ILE A 325 27.54 -26.52 17.25
CA ILE A 325 28.84 -26.31 16.62
C ILE A 325 29.87 -27.15 17.34
N ASP A 326 30.70 -27.85 16.57
CA ASP A 326 31.84 -28.63 17.03
C ASP A 326 33.05 -28.41 16.10
N GLU A 327 34.16 -29.10 16.39
CA GLU A 327 35.39 -28.98 15.63
C GLU A 327 35.24 -29.41 14.16
N ASN A 328 34.28 -30.31 13.84
CA ASN A 328 34.11 -30.88 12.51
C ASN A 328 33.21 -29.99 11.61
N ASN A 329 32.36 -29.17 12.20
CA ASN A 329 31.36 -28.37 11.49
C ASN A 329 31.55 -26.85 11.62
N TYR A 330 32.52 -26.40 12.41
CA TYR A 330 32.81 -25.00 12.67
C TYR A 330 32.89 -24.15 11.38
N ASP A 331 33.79 -24.56 10.46
CA ASP A 331 34.00 -23.83 9.20
C ASP A 331 32.76 -23.73 8.31
N ARG A 332 31.85 -24.72 8.46
CA ARG A 332 30.61 -24.76 7.68
C ARG A 332 29.60 -23.71 8.15
N TYR A 333 29.53 -23.44 9.47
CA TYR A 333 28.50 -22.59 10.04
C TYR A 333 28.99 -21.18 10.37
N ILE A 334 30.28 -20.99 10.59
CA ILE A 334 30.86 -19.68 10.87
C ILE A 334 31.27 -18.99 9.57
N GLY A 335 31.12 -17.68 9.50
CA GLY A 335 31.52 -16.90 8.32
C GLY A 335 30.59 -16.95 7.10
N GLY A 336 29.52 -17.75 7.15
CA GLY A 336 28.47 -17.75 6.11
C GLY A 336 27.27 -16.88 6.48
N ASP A 337 26.50 -16.43 5.47
CA ASP A 337 25.27 -15.66 5.70
C ASP A 337 24.24 -16.49 6.48
N PHE A 338 24.06 -16.24 7.76
CA PHE A 338 23.13 -16.96 8.63
C PHE A 338 21.68 -16.82 8.18
N LEU A 339 21.29 -15.63 7.73
CA LEU A 339 19.95 -15.34 7.24
C LEU A 339 19.83 -15.44 5.71
N SER A 340 20.58 -16.34 5.08
CA SER A 340 20.43 -16.57 3.64
C SER A 340 19.15 -17.36 3.35
N VAL A 341 18.48 -17.03 2.24
CA VAL A 341 17.32 -17.79 1.74
C VAL A 341 17.68 -19.27 1.51
N GLU A 342 18.96 -19.55 1.22
CA GLU A 342 19.49 -20.89 0.99
C GLU A 342 19.48 -21.73 2.28
N ARG A 343 19.70 -21.10 3.46
CA ARG A 343 19.65 -21.80 4.75
C ARG A 343 18.23 -22.15 5.21
N PHE A 344 17.27 -21.29 4.92
CA PHE A 344 15.88 -21.55 5.29
C PHE A 344 15.17 -22.54 4.37
N ASP A 345 15.90 -23.15 3.47
CA ASP A 345 15.47 -24.28 2.62
C ASP A 345 14.13 -24.01 1.89
N PHE A 346 13.96 -22.77 1.36
CA PHE A 346 12.82 -22.46 0.53
C PHE A 346 12.83 -23.27 -0.74
N LYS A 347 11.93 -24.24 -0.82
CA LYS A 347 11.77 -25.13 -1.96
C LYS A 347 10.57 -24.76 -2.80
N LYS A 348 10.62 -25.16 -4.07
CA LYS A 348 9.49 -25.01 -4.98
C LYS A 348 8.26 -25.72 -4.40
N GLY A 349 7.20 -24.94 -4.18
CA GLY A 349 5.91 -25.42 -3.70
C GLY A 349 4.97 -25.78 -4.84
N SER A 350 3.85 -26.45 -4.50
CA SER A 350 2.76 -26.71 -5.44
C SER A 350 1.90 -25.47 -5.65
N THR A 351 1.43 -25.27 -6.88
CA THR A 351 0.45 -24.23 -7.23
C THR A 351 -0.99 -24.72 -7.12
N GLU A 352 -1.25 -26.01 -6.92
CA GLU A 352 -2.58 -26.62 -6.95
C GLU A 352 -3.56 -26.03 -5.90
N ASN A 353 -3.05 -25.63 -4.74
CA ASN A 353 -3.87 -25.07 -3.65
C ASN A 353 -3.81 -23.54 -3.57
N VAL A 354 -3.23 -22.88 -4.56
CA VAL A 354 -3.13 -21.42 -4.58
C VAL A 354 -4.49 -20.79 -4.86
N LYS A 355 -4.90 -19.87 -4.01
CA LYS A 355 -6.07 -19.03 -4.29
C LYS A 355 -5.75 -18.05 -5.43
N ASN A 356 -6.05 -18.45 -6.66
CA ASN A 356 -5.82 -17.60 -7.83
C ASN A 356 -6.78 -16.40 -7.89
N LYS A 357 -7.89 -16.43 -7.16
CA LYS A 357 -8.86 -15.34 -7.08
C LYS A 357 -8.66 -14.49 -5.84
N THR A 358 -8.30 -13.22 -6.03
CA THR A 358 -8.17 -12.23 -4.96
C THR A 358 -9.27 -11.19 -5.07
N ARG A 359 -9.80 -10.73 -3.93
CA ARG A 359 -10.79 -9.65 -3.88
C ARG A 359 -10.10 -8.29 -3.99
N LEU A 360 -10.79 -7.31 -4.55
CA LEU A 360 -10.40 -5.91 -4.41
C LEU A 360 -10.71 -5.44 -2.97
N TYR A 361 -10.02 -4.40 -2.54
CA TYR A 361 -10.28 -3.77 -1.25
C TYR A 361 -11.45 -2.79 -1.37
N SER A 362 -12.67 -3.30 -1.17
CA SER A 362 -13.89 -2.51 -1.29
C SER A 362 -13.95 -1.37 -0.28
N THR A 363 -14.57 -0.26 -0.68
CA THR A 363 -14.75 0.92 0.18
C THR A 363 -16.22 1.33 0.20
N VAL A 364 -16.78 1.51 1.38
CA VAL A 364 -18.08 2.15 1.59
C VAL A 364 -17.84 3.59 2.04
N LEU A 365 -18.57 4.52 1.45
CA LEU A 365 -18.49 5.94 1.73
C LEU A 365 -19.90 6.52 1.92
N ILE A 366 -20.06 7.34 2.96
CA ILE A 366 -21.27 8.12 3.22
C ILE A 366 -20.83 9.55 3.52
N ALA A 367 -21.46 10.54 2.90
CA ALA A 367 -21.13 11.94 3.06
C ALA A 367 -22.35 12.86 3.06
N GLY A 368 -22.21 13.99 3.74
CA GLY A 368 -23.15 15.10 3.71
C GLY A 368 -22.42 16.42 3.48
N GLU A 369 -22.97 17.30 2.68
CA GLU A 369 -22.45 18.62 2.37
C GLU A 369 -23.53 19.67 2.49
N TYR A 370 -23.27 20.71 3.28
CA TYR A 370 -24.15 21.86 3.48
C TYR A 370 -23.54 23.13 2.92
N GLY A 371 -24.22 23.73 1.96
CA GLY A 371 -23.80 24.97 1.29
C GLY A 371 -24.27 26.21 2.03
N LEU A 372 -23.37 27.16 2.15
CA LEU A 372 -23.56 28.49 2.74
C LEU A 372 -23.24 29.56 1.70
N LEU A 373 -23.72 30.79 1.87
CA LEU A 373 -23.40 31.94 1.04
C LEU A 373 -23.63 31.64 -0.47
N ASN A 374 -24.80 31.11 -0.82
CA ASN A 374 -25.11 30.66 -2.18
C ASN A 374 -24.09 29.63 -2.74
N ASN A 375 -23.75 28.65 -1.92
CA ASN A 375 -22.77 27.58 -2.17
C ASN A 375 -21.33 28.07 -2.43
N LYS A 376 -20.98 29.31 -2.14
CA LYS A 376 -19.60 29.81 -2.19
C LYS A 376 -18.74 29.27 -1.04
N LEU A 377 -19.36 28.94 0.06
CA LEU A 377 -18.75 28.20 1.18
C LEU A 377 -19.58 26.95 1.42
N SER A 378 -18.95 25.81 1.69
CA SER A 378 -19.63 24.61 2.14
C SER A 378 -18.89 23.96 3.30
N VAL A 379 -19.64 23.31 4.16
CA VAL A 379 -19.12 22.41 5.18
C VAL A 379 -19.62 21.00 4.91
N GLY A 380 -18.79 20.01 5.13
CA GLY A 380 -19.14 18.62 4.86
C GLY A 380 -18.57 17.68 5.91
N ALA A 381 -19.20 16.52 5.99
CA ALA A 381 -18.72 15.39 6.78
C ALA A 381 -18.76 14.13 5.90
N MET A 382 -17.76 13.30 6.01
CA MET A 382 -17.62 12.06 5.27
C MET A 382 -17.10 10.95 6.17
N TYR A 383 -17.77 9.81 6.13
CA TYR A 383 -17.29 8.57 6.73
C TYR A 383 -16.92 7.57 5.64
N THR A 384 -15.77 6.93 5.77
CA THR A 384 -15.32 5.86 4.88
C THR A 384 -14.93 4.63 5.69
N ALA A 385 -15.33 3.46 5.19
CA ALA A 385 -14.88 2.16 5.67
C ALA A 385 -14.28 1.39 4.51
N ARG A 386 -12.96 1.15 4.57
CA ARG A 386 -12.23 0.37 3.57
C ARG A 386 -11.90 -1.00 4.13
N PHE A 387 -12.37 -2.05 3.44
CA PHE A 387 -12.21 -3.44 3.85
C PHE A 387 -10.88 -3.98 3.31
N VAL A 388 -9.82 -3.80 4.08
CA VAL A 388 -8.46 -4.30 3.81
C VAL A 388 -8.07 -5.34 4.84
N GLU A 389 -7.13 -6.19 4.49
CA GLU A 389 -6.52 -7.14 5.42
C GLU A 389 -5.27 -6.53 6.07
N PRO A 390 -4.98 -6.85 7.33
CA PRO A 390 -5.75 -7.70 8.26
C PRO A 390 -6.90 -6.97 8.98
N LYS A 391 -7.07 -5.67 8.78
CA LYS A 391 -8.04 -4.86 9.55
C LYS A 391 -8.69 -3.79 8.69
N THR A 392 -10.02 -3.71 8.74
CA THR A 392 -10.82 -2.62 8.14
C THR A 392 -10.39 -1.26 8.67
N LEU A 393 -10.27 -0.31 7.74
CA LEU A 393 -9.89 1.06 8.01
C LEU A 393 -11.12 1.94 8.03
N ASN A 394 -11.38 2.54 9.17
CA ASN A 394 -12.48 3.47 9.37
C ASN A 394 -11.94 4.89 9.48
N GLU A 395 -12.60 5.82 8.82
CA GLU A 395 -12.18 7.20 8.78
C GLU A 395 -13.38 8.12 8.81
N LEU A 396 -13.28 9.19 9.60
CA LEU A 396 -14.26 10.27 9.66
C LEU A 396 -13.54 11.57 9.32
N THR A 397 -14.02 12.30 8.32
CA THR A 397 -13.43 13.55 7.85
C THR A 397 -14.50 14.65 7.82
N PHE A 398 -14.18 15.79 8.41
CA PHE A 398 -14.91 17.05 8.27
C PHE A 398 -14.16 17.94 7.27
N SER A 399 -14.89 18.69 6.46
CA SER A 399 -14.29 19.57 5.45
C SER A 399 -15.00 20.92 5.42
N ALA A 400 -14.24 21.97 5.18
CA ALA A 400 -14.75 23.28 4.77
C ALA A 400 -14.15 23.62 3.41
N THR A 401 -15.02 23.98 2.45
CA THR A 401 -14.60 24.25 1.06
C THR A 401 -15.08 25.63 0.65
N LEU A 402 -14.16 26.48 0.19
CA LEU A 402 -14.40 27.81 -0.34
C LEU A 402 -14.36 27.78 -1.87
N ARG A 403 -15.41 28.31 -2.51
CA ARG A 403 -15.60 28.33 -3.98
C ARG A 403 -15.95 29.74 -4.45
N PRO A 404 -15.02 30.70 -4.38
CA PRO A 404 -15.30 32.09 -4.74
C PRO A 404 -15.59 32.24 -6.24
N ALA A 405 -15.01 31.37 -7.08
CA ALA A 405 -15.19 31.33 -8.53
C ALA A 405 -15.08 29.90 -9.05
N ASN A 406 -15.60 29.64 -10.26
CA ASN A 406 -15.56 28.31 -10.87
C ASN A 406 -14.14 27.77 -11.15
N TRP A 407 -13.17 28.66 -11.26
CA TRP A 407 -11.76 28.30 -11.47
C TRP A 407 -10.95 28.17 -10.18
N LEU A 408 -11.49 28.62 -9.04
CA LEU A 408 -10.81 28.62 -7.74
C LEU A 408 -11.63 27.88 -6.70
N ASN A 409 -11.09 26.80 -6.18
CA ASN A 409 -11.61 26.09 -5.01
C ASN A 409 -10.47 25.87 -4.02
N ALA A 410 -10.73 26.08 -2.74
CA ALA A 410 -9.84 25.74 -1.65
C ALA A 410 -10.59 24.94 -0.60
N ALA A 411 -10.04 23.84 -0.17
CA ALA A 411 -10.63 22.98 0.85
C ALA A 411 -9.64 22.76 2.00
N ILE A 412 -10.15 22.80 3.22
CA ILE A 412 -9.46 22.33 4.41
C ILE A 412 -10.27 21.17 5.00
N SER A 413 -9.61 20.13 5.44
CA SER A 413 -10.25 18.96 6.05
C SER A 413 -9.59 18.61 7.38
N TYR A 414 -10.37 18.04 8.28
CA TYR A 414 -9.91 17.51 9.56
C TYR A 414 -10.48 16.12 9.76
N SER A 415 -9.61 15.15 9.98
CA SER A 415 -9.99 13.76 10.23
C SER A 415 -9.63 13.37 11.67
N PRO A 416 -10.61 13.36 12.59
CA PRO A 416 -10.40 12.92 13.99
C PRO A 416 -10.21 11.41 14.10
N ILE A 417 -10.78 10.65 13.17
CA ILE A 417 -10.63 9.20 13.06
C ILE A 417 -9.93 8.91 11.75
N LEU A 418 -8.73 8.42 11.86
CA LEU A 418 -7.91 7.95 10.76
C LEU A 418 -7.19 6.69 11.22
N ALA A 419 -6.85 5.79 10.32
CA ALA A 419 -6.26 4.48 10.62
C ALA A 419 -5.12 4.51 11.66
N SER A 420 -4.36 5.60 11.74
CA SER A 420 -3.20 5.72 12.64
C SER A 420 -3.14 7.07 13.38
N GLY A 421 -4.24 7.82 13.47
CA GLY A 421 -4.24 9.09 14.23
C GLY A 421 -5.20 10.14 13.70
N LYS A 422 -4.85 11.40 13.89
CA LYS A 422 -5.62 12.58 13.44
C LYS A 422 -4.86 13.25 12.30
N SER A 423 -5.57 13.87 11.37
CA SER A 423 -4.93 14.60 10.27
C SER A 423 -5.66 15.87 9.89
N ILE A 424 -4.93 16.81 9.31
CA ILE A 424 -5.49 17.97 8.60
C ILE A 424 -5.08 17.86 7.13
N GLY A 425 -6.04 18.04 6.24
CA GLY A 425 -5.84 18.10 4.81
C GLY A 425 -6.03 19.50 4.26
N VAL A 426 -5.32 19.81 3.18
CA VAL A 426 -5.50 21.04 2.40
C VAL A 426 -5.47 20.70 0.92
N ALA A 427 -6.42 21.24 0.18
CA ALA A 427 -6.48 21.07 -1.26
C ALA A 427 -6.84 22.38 -1.94
N VAL A 428 -6.25 22.63 -3.10
CA VAL A 428 -6.48 23.81 -3.90
C VAL A 428 -6.65 23.43 -5.37
N LYS A 429 -7.67 23.99 -6.00
CA LYS A 429 -7.89 23.92 -7.45
C LYS A 429 -7.72 25.32 -8.03
N LEU A 430 -6.85 25.44 -9.02
CA LEU A 430 -6.58 26.67 -9.77
C LEU A 430 -6.77 26.39 -11.26
N GLY A 431 -7.92 26.77 -11.81
CA GLY A 431 -8.27 26.43 -13.19
C GLY A 431 -8.28 24.91 -13.41
N PRO A 432 -7.45 24.40 -14.33
CA PRO A 432 -7.32 22.96 -14.56
C PRO A 432 -6.46 22.22 -13.53
N LEU A 433 -5.58 22.92 -12.83
CA LEU A 433 -4.68 22.33 -11.85
C LEU A 433 -5.39 22.14 -10.51
N PHE A 434 -5.27 20.96 -9.91
CA PHE A 434 -5.61 20.71 -8.50
C PHE A 434 -4.45 19.98 -7.81
N VAL A 435 -4.19 20.39 -6.59
CA VAL A 435 -3.13 19.85 -5.76
C VAL A 435 -3.57 19.83 -4.31
N GLY A 436 -3.11 18.87 -3.54
CA GLY A 436 -3.38 18.84 -2.11
C GLY A 436 -2.79 17.65 -1.41
N THR A 437 -3.08 17.62 -0.11
CA THR A 437 -2.77 16.52 0.78
C THR A 437 -3.89 16.39 1.80
N ASP A 438 -4.25 15.17 2.14
CA ASP A 438 -5.19 14.92 3.25
C ASP A 438 -4.45 14.75 4.59
N TYR A 439 -3.14 14.85 4.60
CA TYR A 439 -2.30 14.55 5.74
C TYR A 439 -1.24 15.63 5.96
N MET A 440 -1.67 16.77 6.45
CA MET A 440 -0.75 17.78 6.97
C MET A 440 -0.45 17.54 8.45
N PHE A 441 0.74 17.96 8.83
CA PHE A 441 1.25 17.82 10.19
C PHE A 441 0.33 18.42 11.25
N LEU A 442 -0.14 17.57 12.17
CA LEU A 442 -0.50 17.95 13.52
C LEU A 442 0.59 17.43 14.47
N GLY A 443 1.77 18.07 14.44
CA GLY A 443 2.94 17.64 15.20
C GLY A 443 4.15 17.28 14.32
N ARG A 444 5.28 16.96 14.96
CA ARG A 444 6.55 16.73 14.26
C ARG A 444 6.62 15.42 13.46
N ASN A 445 5.67 14.49 13.63
CA ASN A 445 5.79 13.15 13.11
C ASN A 445 4.44 12.53 12.75
N SER A 446 3.91 12.82 11.56
CA SER A 446 2.66 12.22 11.10
C SER A 446 2.88 10.77 10.64
N LYS A 447 2.07 9.84 11.17
CA LYS A 447 2.12 8.40 10.81
C LYS A 447 1.42 8.09 9.48
N THR A 448 0.93 9.10 8.79
CA THR A 448 0.23 8.96 7.52
C THR A 448 0.52 10.16 6.63
N VAL A 449 0.86 9.93 5.37
CA VAL A 449 1.15 10.95 4.35
C VAL A 449 0.41 10.63 3.08
N ASN A 450 -0.12 11.66 2.44
CA ASN A 450 -0.76 11.56 1.15
C ASN A 450 -0.47 12.84 0.37
N GLY A 451 -0.19 12.69 -0.88
CA GLY A 451 -0.02 13.78 -1.81
C GLY A 451 -0.73 13.45 -3.12
N PHE A 452 -1.39 14.44 -3.69
CA PHE A 452 -1.95 14.26 -5.01
C PHE A 452 -1.76 15.52 -5.85
N VAL A 453 -1.69 15.30 -7.14
CA VAL A 453 -1.68 16.34 -8.15
C VAL A 453 -2.54 15.88 -9.32
N GLY A 454 -3.25 16.83 -9.94
CA GLY A 454 -4.06 16.56 -11.10
C GLY A 454 -4.18 17.77 -12.01
N ILE A 455 -4.24 17.51 -13.31
CA ILE A 455 -4.51 18.54 -14.33
C ILE A 455 -5.67 18.04 -15.17
N SER A 456 -6.82 18.75 -15.03
CA SER A 456 -8.08 18.40 -15.66
C SER A 456 -8.61 19.57 -16.50
N LEU A 457 -8.57 19.42 -17.80
CA LEU A 457 -9.05 20.43 -18.75
C LEU A 457 -10.58 20.34 -18.85
N PRO A 458 -11.32 21.44 -18.64
CA PRO A 458 -12.77 21.43 -18.78
C PRO A 458 -13.19 21.28 -20.24
N LEU A 459 -14.15 20.38 -20.50
CA LEU A 459 -14.75 20.16 -21.83
C LEU A 459 -16.24 20.45 -21.76
N GLY A 460 -16.75 21.29 -22.65
CA GLY A 460 -18.19 21.58 -22.77
C GLY A 460 -18.88 21.95 -21.47
N GLY A 461 -20.14 22.28 -21.53
CA GLY A 461 -21.00 22.53 -20.36
C GLY A 461 -22.05 21.45 -20.19
N LYS A 462 -22.74 21.47 -19.06
CA LYS A 462 -23.96 20.71 -18.85
C LYS A 462 -25.01 21.21 -19.85
N PRO A 463 -25.75 20.34 -20.57
CA PRO A 463 -26.82 20.77 -21.45
C PRO A 463 -27.80 21.65 -20.65
N SER A 464 -28.20 22.78 -21.25
CA SER A 464 -29.25 23.62 -20.68
C SER A 464 -30.59 22.87 -20.75
N ALA A 465 -31.45 23.07 -19.76
CA ALA A 465 -32.78 22.44 -19.71
C ALA A 465 -33.70 22.83 -20.91
N SER A 466 -33.29 23.83 -21.71
CA SER A 466 -34.04 24.34 -22.85
C SER A 466 -33.78 23.64 -24.18
N SER A 467 -32.93 22.63 -24.27
CA SER A 467 -32.63 21.88 -25.49
C SER A 467 -33.38 20.56 -25.63
N GLU A 468 -34.42 20.34 -24.87
CA GLU A 468 -35.29 19.17 -24.96
C GLU A 468 -36.70 19.57 -25.36
N ASN A 469 -36.89 19.83 -26.64
CA ASN A 469 -38.19 19.73 -27.35
C ASN A 469 -38.05 18.70 -28.45
#